data_65fcbac9460fafae3dfbc86cedefef0a
#
_entry.id   65fcbac9460fafae3dfbc86cedefef0a
#
_cell.length_a   1.000
_cell.length_b   1.000
_cell.length_c   1.000
_cell.angle_alpha   90.00
_cell.angle_beta   90.00
_cell.angle_gamma   90.00
#
_symmetry.space_group_name_H-M   'P 1'
#
loop_
_entity.id
_entity.type
_entity.pdbx_description
1 polymer ?
#
loop_
_entity_poly.entity_id
_entity_poly.type
_entity_poly.pdbx_seq_one_letter_code
_entity_poly.pdbx_strand_id
1 'polypeptide(L)'
;MPAQPIGMVTLLFTDIEGSTRLLERLGTDRYAGVLELHRQLLREAFARHDGYEVGTEGDALFVAFASAPDAVAAAEEGQQALAGASWPDNAAIKVRMGIHTGEPLASEANYVGMDVHRTARIMSAGHGGQVVVSAATRALVDGELTELGEHRLKDFDESVPLYQLGSERFPPLKTISNTNMPRPASSFLGREHELAQVLAKVEDGARIVTLTGPGGSGKTRLALEAGAELVSLYKAGVFWVGLAALREPSLVMETIATTLGARDGLAEHIGEREMLLLLDNLEQVIEAAPDLSALVAACPNLKLLVTSRELLRVQGEVEYPVPPLASSEAVALFCQRSGLEPSEEIAELCARLDNLPLAVELAAARARALSPAQILERLS
;
A
#
# COMPACT_ATOMS: atom_id res chain seq x y z
N MET A 1 39.03 10.67 9.32
CA MET A 1 37.85 9.82 9.04
C MET A 1 37.75 8.79 10.16
N PRO A 2 36.57 8.49 10.67
CA PRO A 2 36.39 7.42 11.64
C PRO A 2 36.85 6.08 11.06
N ALA A 3 37.26 5.15 11.93
CA ALA A 3 37.60 3.79 11.51
C ALA A 3 36.36 3.02 11.07
N GLN A 4 36.51 2.08 10.15
CA GLN A 4 35.41 1.20 9.74
C GLN A 4 34.87 0.40 10.94
N PRO A 5 33.58 0.54 11.33
CA PRO A 5 32.98 -0.23 12.40
C PRO A 5 32.99 -1.74 12.07
N ILE A 6 33.12 -2.59 13.10
CA ILE A 6 33.08 -4.05 12.98
C ILE A 6 32.15 -4.66 14.03
N GLY A 7 31.62 -5.85 13.78
CA GLY A 7 30.68 -6.54 14.66
C GLY A 7 29.26 -6.02 14.45
N MET A 8 28.59 -5.58 15.52
CA MET A 8 27.28 -4.94 15.43
C MET A 8 27.44 -3.54 14.86
N VAL A 9 26.87 -3.29 13.70
CA VAL A 9 27.00 -2.04 12.92
C VAL A 9 25.62 -1.52 12.56
N THR A 10 25.43 -0.22 12.68
CA THR A 10 24.20 0.44 12.17
C THR A 10 24.50 1.03 10.79
N LEU A 11 23.76 0.56 9.79
CA LEU A 11 23.89 0.96 8.40
C LEU A 11 22.82 1.99 8.04
N LEU A 12 23.20 3.01 7.30
CA LEU A 12 22.32 4.05 6.78
C LEU A 12 22.52 4.17 5.27
N PHE A 13 21.42 4.06 4.53
CA PHE A 13 21.35 4.35 3.10
C PHE A 13 20.50 5.58 2.84
N THR A 14 20.92 6.40 1.87
CA THR A 14 20.13 7.54 1.40
C THR A 14 19.91 7.49 -0.10
N ASP A 15 18.87 8.16 -0.60
CA ASP A 15 18.58 8.27 -2.02
C ASP A 15 17.65 9.46 -2.29
N ILE A 16 17.86 10.19 -3.40
CA ILE A 16 17.01 11.32 -3.80
C ILE A 16 15.74 10.78 -4.47
N GLU A 17 14.57 11.08 -3.93
CA GLU A 17 13.32 10.70 -4.56
C GLU A 17 13.13 11.39 -5.90
N GLY A 18 13.01 10.59 -6.99
CA GLY A 18 12.78 11.11 -8.34
C GLY A 18 13.98 11.77 -8.98
N SER A 19 15.21 11.39 -8.60
CA SER A 19 16.48 11.93 -9.13
C SER A 19 16.55 11.94 -10.67
N THR A 20 16.08 10.89 -11.34
CA THR A 20 16.05 10.83 -12.82
C THR A 20 15.15 11.92 -13.42
N ARG A 21 13.95 12.14 -12.88
CA ARG A 21 13.06 13.21 -13.35
C ARG A 21 13.65 14.61 -13.07
N LEU A 22 14.35 14.74 -11.96
CA LEU A 22 15.03 15.98 -11.61
C LEU A 22 16.17 16.27 -12.59
N LEU A 23 16.97 15.26 -12.95
CA LEU A 23 18.02 15.35 -13.95
C LEU A 23 17.45 15.74 -15.33
N GLU A 24 16.36 15.10 -15.78
CA GLU A 24 15.69 15.44 -17.04
C GLU A 24 15.19 16.91 -17.04
N ARG A 25 14.66 17.39 -15.92
CA ARG A 25 14.14 18.75 -15.80
C ARG A 25 15.25 19.83 -15.78
N LEU A 26 16.33 19.58 -15.04
CA LEU A 26 17.41 20.58 -14.83
C LEU A 26 18.49 20.53 -15.92
N GLY A 27 18.68 19.40 -16.56
CA GLY A 27 19.85 19.10 -17.36
C GLY A 27 21.07 18.78 -16.52
N THR A 28 22.09 18.18 -17.15
CA THR A 28 23.27 17.59 -16.48
C THR A 28 24.03 18.58 -15.63
N ASP A 29 24.33 19.77 -16.16
CA ASP A 29 25.20 20.75 -15.48
C ASP A 29 24.57 21.30 -14.19
N ARG A 30 23.27 21.64 -14.22
CA ARG A 30 22.56 22.15 -13.04
C ARG A 30 22.32 21.06 -12.01
N TYR A 31 21.99 19.86 -12.47
CA TYR A 31 21.83 18.70 -11.61
C TYR A 31 23.12 18.36 -10.86
N ALA A 32 24.28 18.50 -11.49
CA ALA A 32 25.58 18.30 -10.85
C ALA A 32 25.78 19.24 -9.64
N GLY A 33 25.38 20.51 -9.76
CA GLY A 33 25.46 21.47 -8.64
C GLY A 33 24.52 21.11 -7.48
N VAL A 34 23.29 20.62 -7.78
CA VAL A 34 22.35 20.12 -6.76
C VAL A 34 22.91 18.88 -6.06
N LEU A 35 23.49 17.96 -6.81
CA LEU A 35 24.08 16.72 -6.28
C LEU A 35 25.29 16.99 -5.39
N GLU A 36 26.13 17.96 -5.76
CA GLU A 36 27.31 18.37 -4.95
C GLU A 36 26.86 18.94 -3.60
N LEU A 37 25.91 19.88 -3.61
CA LEU A 37 25.36 20.46 -2.37
C LEU A 37 24.70 19.39 -1.49
N HIS A 38 23.92 18.48 -2.08
CA HIS A 38 23.31 17.35 -1.38
C HIS A 38 24.35 16.50 -0.65
N ARG A 39 25.41 16.09 -1.38
CA ARG A 39 26.48 15.28 -0.81
C ARG A 39 27.26 16.02 0.29
N GLN A 40 27.50 17.30 0.11
CA GLN A 40 28.16 18.11 1.12
C GLN A 40 27.37 18.16 2.41
N LEU A 41 26.09 18.51 2.36
CA LEU A 41 25.22 18.64 3.53
C LEU A 41 25.12 17.33 4.31
N LEU A 42 24.93 16.21 3.62
CA LEU A 42 24.82 14.90 4.28
C LEU A 42 26.15 14.43 4.87
N ARG A 43 27.28 14.61 4.16
CA ARG A 43 28.61 14.28 4.68
C ARG A 43 28.95 15.08 5.93
N GLU A 44 28.62 16.36 5.96
CA GLU A 44 28.82 17.20 7.14
C GLU A 44 27.99 16.73 8.34
N ALA A 45 26.71 16.38 8.12
CA ALA A 45 25.85 15.84 9.18
C ALA A 45 26.37 14.49 9.68
N PHE A 46 26.69 13.56 8.79
CA PHE A 46 27.15 12.23 9.15
C PHE A 46 28.52 12.24 9.84
N ALA A 47 29.43 13.10 9.42
CA ALA A 47 30.76 13.23 10.04
C ALA A 47 30.71 13.77 11.49
N ARG A 48 29.71 14.59 11.85
CA ARG A 48 29.50 15.06 13.23
C ARG A 48 29.09 13.96 14.20
N HIS A 49 28.56 12.85 13.67
CA HIS A 49 28.11 11.68 14.42
C HIS A 49 28.98 10.44 14.15
N ASP A 50 30.27 10.64 13.84
CA ASP A 50 31.25 9.59 13.61
C ASP A 50 30.86 8.57 12.51
N GLY A 51 30.07 9.00 11.50
CA GLY A 51 29.69 8.20 10.35
C GLY A 51 30.88 7.84 9.47
N TYR A 52 31.08 6.55 9.21
CA TYR A 52 32.04 6.04 8.25
C TYR A 52 31.38 5.91 6.87
N GLU A 53 31.77 6.75 5.91
CA GLU A 53 31.27 6.67 4.53
C GLU A 53 31.85 5.42 3.86
N VAL A 54 30.98 4.46 3.56
CA VAL A 54 31.34 3.19 2.90
C VAL A 54 31.42 3.38 1.39
N GLY A 55 30.52 4.17 0.82
CA GLY A 55 30.51 4.45 -0.60
C GLY A 55 29.39 5.39 -1.04
N THR A 56 29.53 5.83 -2.29
CA THR A 56 28.53 6.69 -2.95
C THR A 56 28.27 6.13 -4.35
N GLU A 57 27.02 5.88 -4.68
CA GLU A 57 26.60 5.43 -6.01
C GLU A 57 25.51 6.36 -6.53
N GLY A 58 25.84 7.13 -7.59
CA GLY A 58 24.91 8.14 -8.10
C GLY A 58 24.59 9.21 -7.03
N ASP A 59 23.34 9.32 -6.66
CA ASP A 59 22.81 10.20 -5.60
C ASP A 59 22.68 9.50 -4.23
N ALA A 60 22.97 8.22 -4.15
CA ALA A 60 22.92 7.44 -2.92
C ALA A 60 24.22 7.54 -2.13
N LEU A 61 24.10 7.68 -0.79
CA LEU A 61 25.21 7.50 0.14
C LEU A 61 24.95 6.24 0.99
N PHE A 62 26.02 5.49 1.22
CA PHE A 62 26.07 4.38 2.15
C PHE A 62 27.03 4.68 3.29
N VAL A 63 26.53 4.71 4.52
CA VAL A 63 27.28 5.10 5.71
C VAL A 63 27.06 4.08 6.83
N ALA A 64 28.11 3.81 7.59
CA ALA A 64 28.11 2.89 8.71
C ALA A 64 28.45 3.63 10.02
N PHE A 65 27.78 3.24 11.09
CA PHE A 65 27.96 3.80 12.44
C PHE A 65 28.22 2.67 13.44
N ALA A 66 29.08 2.93 14.40
CA ALA A 66 29.30 2.01 15.52
C ALA A 66 28.14 2.05 16.53
N SER A 67 27.29 3.08 16.50
CA SER A 67 26.21 3.34 17.44
C SER A 67 24.90 3.62 16.69
N ALA A 68 23.81 2.96 17.12
CA ALA A 68 22.48 3.20 16.56
C ALA A 68 21.93 4.60 16.88
N PRO A 69 22.08 5.12 18.12
CA PRO A 69 21.73 6.50 18.42
C PRO A 69 22.43 7.54 17.52
N ASP A 70 23.72 7.35 17.23
CA ASP A 70 24.49 8.27 16.37
C ASP A 70 23.96 8.24 14.93
N ALA A 71 23.62 7.06 14.41
CA ALA A 71 23.03 6.92 13.08
C ALA A 71 21.67 7.62 12.97
N VAL A 72 20.83 7.53 14.00
CA VAL A 72 19.53 8.19 14.05
C VAL A 72 19.68 9.70 14.14
N ALA A 73 20.57 10.20 15.02
CA ALA A 73 20.88 11.63 15.16
C ALA A 73 21.46 12.22 13.86
N ALA A 74 22.35 11.47 13.21
CA ALA A 74 22.94 11.86 11.91
C ALA A 74 21.87 11.98 10.82
N ALA A 75 20.91 11.04 10.78
CA ALA A 75 19.82 11.08 9.82
C ALA A 75 18.87 12.27 10.07
N GLU A 76 18.56 12.56 11.33
CA GLU A 76 17.74 13.70 11.72
C GLU A 76 18.40 15.01 11.31
N GLU A 77 19.67 15.20 11.66
CA GLU A 77 20.43 16.39 11.30
C GLU A 77 20.58 16.54 9.79
N GLY A 78 20.80 15.43 9.08
CA GLY A 78 20.83 15.40 7.62
C GLY A 78 19.53 15.88 6.98
N GLN A 79 18.37 15.41 7.46
CA GLN A 79 17.06 15.88 6.98
C GLN A 79 16.83 17.36 7.28
N GLN A 80 17.23 17.84 8.47
CA GLN A 80 17.12 19.25 8.83
C GLN A 80 18.02 20.14 7.95
N ALA A 81 19.24 19.71 7.68
CA ALA A 81 20.16 20.41 6.79
C ALA A 81 19.62 20.51 5.36
N LEU A 82 19.07 19.41 4.82
CA LEU A 82 18.44 19.38 3.50
C LEU A 82 17.21 20.30 3.41
N ALA A 83 16.37 20.31 4.45
CA ALA A 83 15.16 21.14 4.51
C ALA A 83 15.50 22.64 4.62
N GLY A 84 16.58 22.99 5.34
CA GLY A 84 17.04 24.38 5.52
C GLY A 84 17.91 24.93 4.38
N ALA A 85 18.28 24.11 3.41
CA ALA A 85 19.22 24.51 2.36
C ALA A 85 18.59 25.42 1.29
N SER A 86 19.39 26.35 0.77
CA SER A 86 19.03 27.15 -0.41
C SER A 86 19.46 26.41 -1.66
N TRP A 87 18.54 25.73 -2.30
CA TRP A 87 18.80 24.90 -3.47
C TRP A 87 19.01 25.73 -4.74
N PRO A 88 20.01 25.40 -5.58
CA PRO A 88 20.16 26.00 -6.90
C PRO A 88 18.89 25.87 -7.73
N ASP A 89 18.55 26.88 -8.50
CA ASP A 89 17.37 26.89 -9.40
C ASP A 89 16.02 26.55 -8.72
N ASN A 90 15.89 26.78 -7.40
CA ASN A 90 14.74 26.34 -6.58
C ASN A 90 14.46 24.83 -6.69
N ALA A 91 15.47 24.02 -6.92
CA ALA A 91 15.39 22.59 -7.09
C ALA A 91 15.37 21.87 -5.73
N ALA A 92 14.45 22.22 -4.84
CA ALA A 92 14.29 21.51 -3.56
C ALA A 92 14.20 19.99 -3.80
N ILE A 93 15.11 19.25 -3.17
CA ILE A 93 15.13 17.78 -3.25
C ILE A 93 14.56 17.19 -1.96
N LYS A 94 14.06 15.98 -2.07
CA LYS A 94 13.63 15.17 -0.94
C LYS A 94 14.42 13.88 -0.92
N VAL A 95 15.07 13.60 0.21
CA VAL A 95 15.93 12.43 0.39
C VAL A 95 15.24 11.43 1.30
N ARG A 96 15.09 10.19 0.86
CA ARG A 96 14.65 9.09 1.70
C ARG A 96 15.86 8.43 2.35
N MET A 97 15.70 8.01 3.60
CA MET A 97 16.75 7.35 4.37
C MET A 97 16.23 6.05 4.99
N GLY A 98 17.09 5.04 5.06
CA GLY A 98 16.80 3.76 5.72
C GLY A 98 17.89 3.40 6.68
N ILE A 99 17.52 2.99 7.92
CA ILE A 99 18.45 2.64 8.99
C ILE A 99 18.17 1.21 9.47
N HIS A 100 19.22 0.40 9.52
CA HIS A 100 19.15 -0.95 10.05
C HIS A 100 20.43 -1.30 10.83
N THR A 101 20.28 -2.01 11.93
CA THR A 101 21.39 -2.53 12.75
C THR A 101 21.49 -4.04 12.59
N GLY A 102 22.69 -4.52 12.31
CA GLY A 102 22.98 -5.94 12.13
C GLY A 102 24.46 -6.25 12.27
N GLU A 103 24.87 -7.43 11.86
CA GLU A 103 26.26 -7.90 11.90
C GLU A 103 26.77 -8.27 10.48
N PRO A 104 26.89 -7.26 9.58
CA PRO A 104 27.39 -7.52 8.24
C PRO A 104 28.87 -7.91 8.26
N LEU A 105 29.30 -8.73 7.30
CA LEU A 105 30.70 -9.05 7.13
C LEU A 105 31.46 -7.82 6.58
N ALA A 106 32.40 -7.30 7.38
CA ALA A 106 33.29 -6.24 6.92
C ALA A 106 34.33 -6.82 5.94
N SER A 107 34.52 -6.17 4.80
CA SER A 107 35.58 -6.42 3.82
C SER A 107 36.39 -5.14 3.60
N GLU A 108 37.44 -5.18 2.78
CA GLU A 108 38.27 -3.98 2.50
C GLU A 108 37.38 -2.81 2.08
N ALA A 109 37.19 -1.83 3.01
CA ALA A 109 36.40 -0.60 2.86
C ALA A 109 34.92 -0.79 2.49
N ASN A 110 34.31 -1.99 2.69
CA ASN A 110 32.93 -2.26 2.37
C ASN A 110 32.29 -3.25 3.36
N TYR A 111 30.96 -3.50 3.21
CA TYR A 111 30.22 -4.51 3.95
C TYR A 111 29.46 -5.44 3.00
N VAL A 112 29.35 -6.71 3.38
CA VAL A 112 28.62 -7.73 2.61
C VAL A 112 27.68 -8.48 3.55
N GLY A 113 26.51 -8.85 3.07
CA GLY A 113 25.55 -9.67 3.81
C GLY A 113 24.11 -9.19 3.67
N MET A 114 23.19 -9.95 4.25
CA MET A 114 21.76 -9.68 4.17
C MET A 114 21.36 -8.34 4.81
N ASP A 115 22.10 -7.86 5.82
CA ASP A 115 21.82 -6.60 6.50
C ASP A 115 22.03 -5.40 5.59
N VAL A 116 23.02 -5.46 4.69
CA VAL A 116 23.24 -4.42 3.66
C VAL A 116 22.04 -4.34 2.71
N HIS A 117 21.58 -5.50 2.19
CA HIS A 117 20.40 -5.57 1.34
C HIS A 117 19.16 -5.11 2.07
N ARG A 118 18.96 -5.52 3.33
CA ARG A 118 17.83 -5.13 4.17
C ARG A 118 17.77 -3.62 4.36
N THR A 119 18.92 -2.99 4.66
CA THR A 119 19.01 -1.52 4.81
C THR A 119 18.60 -0.81 3.51
N ALA A 120 19.09 -1.26 2.36
CA ALA A 120 18.73 -0.70 1.06
C ALA A 120 17.23 -0.86 0.76
N ARG A 121 16.61 -1.99 1.14
CA ARG A 121 15.16 -2.19 0.97
C ARG A 121 14.33 -1.34 1.92
N ILE A 122 14.77 -1.14 3.16
CA ILE A 122 14.13 -0.23 4.13
C ILE A 122 14.15 1.20 3.57
N MET A 123 15.29 1.69 3.08
CA MET A 123 15.40 3.00 2.43
C MET A 123 14.46 3.12 1.23
N SER A 124 14.45 2.11 0.35
CA SER A 124 13.62 2.11 -0.87
C SER A 124 12.11 2.11 -0.56
N ALA A 125 11.70 1.60 0.59
CA ALA A 125 10.32 1.59 1.05
C ALA A 125 9.81 2.97 1.45
N GLY A 126 10.70 3.88 1.85
CA GLY A 126 10.35 5.22 2.31
C GLY A 126 10.05 6.21 1.18
N HIS A 127 9.58 7.38 1.59
CA HIS A 127 9.35 8.55 0.75
C HIS A 127 10.42 9.61 0.95
N GLY A 128 10.55 10.52 0.03
CA GLY A 128 11.49 11.65 0.16
C GLY A 128 11.17 12.52 1.37
N GLY A 129 12.16 12.75 2.23
CA GLY A 129 12.03 13.39 3.54
C GLY A 129 11.80 12.40 4.69
N GLN A 130 11.46 11.14 4.41
CA GLN A 130 11.20 10.13 5.43
C GLN A 130 12.47 9.37 5.81
N VAL A 131 12.63 9.11 7.12
CA VAL A 131 13.66 8.21 7.68
C VAL A 131 12.96 6.98 8.22
N VAL A 132 13.17 5.83 7.58
CA VAL A 132 12.58 4.54 7.98
C VAL A 132 13.61 3.72 8.76
N VAL A 133 13.20 3.16 9.88
CA VAL A 133 14.06 2.50 10.86
C VAL A 133 13.58 1.08 11.11
N SER A 134 14.50 0.11 11.15
CA SER A 134 14.16 -1.29 11.47
C SER A 134 13.89 -1.50 12.97
N ALA A 135 13.20 -2.60 13.30
CA ALA A 135 13.00 -3.03 14.67
C ALA A 135 14.33 -3.27 15.42
N ALA A 136 15.35 -3.80 14.74
CA ALA A 136 16.67 -4.01 15.33
C ALA A 136 17.32 -2.71 15.79
N THR A 137 17.21 -1.65 14.97
CA THR A 137 17.68 -0.31 15.35
C THR A 137 16.80 0.29 16.44
N ARG A 138 15.45 0.15 16.33
CA ARG A 138 14.49 0.64 17.33
C ARG A 138 14.80 0.15 18.74
N ALA A 139 15.22 -1.10 18.86
CA ALA A 139 15.56 -1.71 20.15
C ALA A 139 16.80 -1.12 20.83
N LEU A 140 17.61 -0.34 20.11
CA LEU A 140 18.87 0.25 20.56
C LEU A 140 18.82 1.77 20.75
N VAL A 141 17.66 2.40 20.51
CA VAL A 141 17.49 3.86 20.62
C VAL A 141 16.37 4.21 21.57
N ASP A 142 16.60 5.21 22.42
CA ASP A 142 15.63 5.68 23.44
C ASP A 142 14.68 6.77 22.91
N GLY A 143 14.77 7.17 21.64
CA GLY A 143 13.94 8.22 21.03
C GLY A 143 12.52 7.77 20.69
N GLU A 144 11.62 8.76 20.54
CA GLU A 144 10.26 8.49 20.01
C GLU A 144 10.33 8.20 18.50
N LEU A 145 10.03 6.96 18.14
CA LEU A 145 9.84 6.53 16.76
C LEU A 145 8.37 6.17 16.55
N THR A 146 7.77 6.68 15.48
CA THR A 146 6.40 6.33 15.09
C THR A 146 6.39 4.93 14.48
N GLU A 147 5.55 4.04 15.02
CA GLU A 147 5.37 2.70 14.47
C GLU A 147 4.62 2.75 13.15
N LEU A 148 5.16 2.12 12.11
CA LEU A 148 4.56 2.03 10.78
C LEU A 148 3.84 0.70 10.54
N GLY A 149 3.97 -0.26 11.46
CA GLY A 149 3.42 -1.61 11.35
C GLY A 149 4.37 -2.62 10.71
N GLU A 150 3.84 -3.80 10.40
CA GLU A 150 4.60 -4.90 9.79
C GLU A 150 4.60 -4.76 8.25
N HIS A 151 5.80 -4.86 7.66
CA HIS A 151 5.99 -4.71 6.23
C HIS A 151 6.87 -5.81 5.65
N ARG A 152 6.48 -6.38 4.52
CA ARG A 152 7.33 -7.29 3.76
C ARG A 152 8.20 -6.50 2.79
N LEU A 153 9.50 -6.54 3.01
CA LEU A 153 10.48 -5.92 2.13
C LEU A 153 10.64 -6.74 0.85
N LYS A 154 10.97 -6.08 -0.25
CA LYS A 154 11.26 -6.76 -1.51
C LYS A 154 12.44 -7.72 -1.32
N ASP A 155 12.36 -8.94 -1.86
CA ASP A 155 13.34 -10.02 -1.79
C ASP A 155 13.51 -10.65 -0.38
N PHE A 156 12.57 -10.36 0.55
CA PHE A 156 12.49 -10.99 1.87
C PHE A 156 11.13 -11.66 2.06
N ASP A 157 11.12 -12.88 2.59
CA ASP A 157 9.90 -13.68 2.78
C ASP A 157 9.14 -13.27 4.04
N GLU A 158 9.83 -12.78 5.05
CA GLU A 158 9.27 -12.42 6.34
C GLU A 158 8.84 -10.94 6.38
N SER A 159 7.71 -10.68 7.04
CA SER A 159 7.31 -9.33 7.43
C SER A 159 8.11 -8.88 8.64
N VAL A 160 8.52 -7.63 8.65
CA VAL A 160 9.29 -7.02 9.74
C VAL A 160 8.64 -5.73 10.19
N PRO A 161 8.60 -5.44 11.50
CA PRO A 161 8.13 -4.16 11.99
C PRO A 161 9.07 -3.04 11.53
N LEU A 162 8.48 -1.97 11.00
CA LEU A 162 9.21 -0.77 10.60
C LEU A 162 8.71 0.43 11.42
N TYR A 163 9.59 1.38 11.61
CA TYR A 163 9.38 2.60 12.37
C TYR A 163 9.81 3.81 11.56
N GLN A 164 9.35 4.98 11.95
CA GLN A 164 9.72 6.25 11.35
C GLN A 164 10.29 7.19 12.39
N LEU A 165 11.33 7.90 12.04
CA LEU A 165 11.83 9.02 12.83
C LEU A 165 10.91 10.23 12.66
N GLY A 166 10.44 10.77 13.79
CA GLY A 166 9.49 11.88 13.82
C GLY A 166 8.04 11.47 13.59
N SER A 167 7.13 12.46 13.65
CA SER A 167 5.67 12.28 13.58
C SER A 167 5.04 12.84 12.30
N GLU A 168 5.83 13.25 11.31
CA GLU A 168 5.32 13.73 10.03
C GLU A 168 4.52 12.63 9.32
N ARG A 169 3.43 13.01 8.65
CA ARG A 169 2.59 12.06 7.92
C ARG A 169 3.09 11.88 6.49
N PHE A 170 3.41 10.64 6.13
CA PHE A 170 3.77 10.24 4.78
C PHE A 170 2.72 9.29 4.21
N PRO A 171 2.65 9.13 2.87
CA PRO A 171 1.89 8.04 2.27
C PRO A 171 2.34 6.67 2.79
N PRO A 172 1.55 5.59 2.63
CA PRO A 172 1.97 4.23 2.98
C PRO A 172 3.31 3.87 2.36
N LEU A 173 4.14 3.12 3.11
CA LEU A 173 5.46 2.70 2.63
C LEU A 173 5.37 1.96 1.29
N LYS A 174 6.36 2.16 0.42
CA LYS A 174 6.52 1.46 -0.88
C LYS A 174 7.06 0.03 -0.68
N THR A 175 6.58 -0.67 0.31
CA THR A 175 6.91 -2.08 0.54
C THR A 175 6.09 -2.97 -0.39
N ILE A 176 6.43 -4.26 -0.47
CA ILE A 176 5.44 -5.24 -0.88
C ILE A 176 4.40 -5.16 0.24
N SER A 177 3.38 -4.33 0.01
CA SER A 177 2.32 -4.11 0.98
C SER A 177 1.87 -5.48 1.49
N ASN A 178 1.54 -5.59 2.79
CA ASN A 178 0.85 -6.75 3.34
C ASN A 178 -0.56 -6.82 2.71
N THR A 179 -0.57 -6.88 1.38
CA THR A 179 -1.78 -6.99 0.59
C THR A 179 -1.47 -7.67 -0.74
N ASN A 180 -2.32 -8.60 -1.10
CA ASN A 180 -2.35 -9.25 -2.40
C ASN A 180 -3.47 -8.68 -3.28
N MET A 181 -4.00 -7.49 -2.95
CA MET A 181 -5.14 -6.94 -3.68
C MET A 181 -4.80 -6.69 -5.15
N PRO A 182 -5.65 -7.14 -6.08
CA PRO A 182 -5.47 -6.88 -7.48
C PRO A 182 -5.57 -5.37 -7.75
N ARG A 183 -4.65 -4.85 -8.57
CA ARG A 183 -4.74 -3.47 -9.04
C ARG A 183 -5.73 -3.40 -10.19
N PRO A 184 -6.83 -2.66 -10.05
CA PRO A 184 -7.78 -2.49 -11.13
C PRO A 184 -7.12 -1.78 -12.33
N ALA A 185 -7.38 -2.28 -13.54
CA ALA A 185 -6.83 -1.71 -14.77
C ALA A 185 -7.47 -0.36 -15.19
N SER A 186 -8.59 -0.01 -14.56
CA SER A 186 -9.35 1.21 -14.87
C SER A 186 -9.55 2.07 -13.64
N SER A 187 -9.69 3.40 -13.83
CA SER A 187 -10.02 4.34 -12.76
C SER A 187 -11.35 3.99 -12.09
N PHE A 188 -11.42 4.23 -10.78
CA PHE A 188 -12.67 4.23 -10.03
C PHE A 188 -13.45 5.49 -10.40
N LEU A 189 -14.72 5.38 -10.68
CA LEU A 189 -15.56 6.48 -11.12
C LEU A 189 -16.90 6.45 -10.40
N GLY A 190 -17.26 7.60 -9.85
CA GLY A 190 -18.45 7.71 -9.02
C GLY A 190 -18.32 6.95 -7.70
N ARG A 191 -19.40 6.94 -6.91
CA ARG A 191 -19.52 6.18 -5.67
C ARG A 191 -18.59 6.63 -4.54
N GLU A 192 -18.12 7.87 -4.56
CA GLU A 192 -17.38 8.47 -3.45
C GLU A 192 -18.21 8.42 -2.15
N HIS A 193 -19.53 8.60 -2.29
CA HIS A 193 -20.45 8.52 -1.15
C HIS A 193 -20.58 7.09 -0.60
N GLU A 194 -20.76 6.11 -1.46
CA GLU A 194 -20.83 4.70 -1.08
C GLU A 194 -19.51 4.21 -0.48
N LEU A 195 -18.39 4.64 -1.07
CA LEU A 195 -17.06 4.34 -0.54
C LEU A 195 -16.93 4.88 0.89
N ALA A 196 -17.26 6.16 1.12
CA ALA A 196 -17.22 6.77 2.44
C ALA A 196 -18.12 6.05 3.46
N GLN A 197 -19.29 5.58 3.04
CA GLN A 197 -20.20 4.84 3.91
C GLN A 197 -19.66 3.45 4.27
N VAL A 198 -19.03 2.75 3.33
CA VAL A 198 -18.37 1.45 3.59
C VAL A 198 -17.22 1.62 4.55
N LEU A 199 -16.36 2.61 4.33
CA LEU A 199 -15.24 2.94 5.20
C LEU A 199 -15.72 3.23 6.63
N ALA A 200 -16.72 4.08 6.78
CA ALA A 200 -17.30 4.41 8.09
C ALA A 200 -17.80 3.16 8.83
N LYS A 201 -18.51 2.22 8.15
CA LYS A 201 -18.97 0.99 8.79
C LYS A 201 -17.82 0.11 9.31
N VAL A 202 -16.73 0.02 8.54
CA VAL A 202 -15.54 -0.74 8.94
C VAL A 202 -14.82 -0.03 10.10
N GLU A 203 -14.72 1.30 10.09
CA GLU A 203 -14.07 2.08 11.14
C GLU A 203 -14.89 2.12 12.43
N ASP A 204 -16.22 2.22 12.36
CA ASP A 204 -17.15 2.24 13.49
C ASP A 204 -17.25 0.93 14.30
N GLY A 205 -16.38 -0.03 13.98
CA GLY A 205 -16.23 -1.25 14.77
C GLY A 205 -16.98 -2.48 14.24
N ALA A 206 -17.65 -2.40 13.09
CA ALA A 206 -18.21 -3.58 12.44
C ALA A 206 -17.10 -4.59 12.14
N ARG A 207 -17.28 -5.84 12.56
CA ARG A 207 -16.29 -6.90 12.34
C ARG A 207 -16.55 -7.69 11.05
N ILE A 208 -17.79 -7.70 10.58
CA ILE A 208 -18.20 -8.32 9.33
C ILE A 208 -19.09 -7.31 8.61
N VAL A 209 -18.62 -6.79 7.47
CA VAL A 209 -19.39 -5.92 6.59
C VAL A 209 -19.64 -6.66 5.29
N THR A 210 -20.90 -6.85 4.92
CA THR A 210 -21.30 -7.57 3.70
C THR A 210 -21.87 -6.59 2.69
N LEU A 211 -21.17 -6.43 1.56
CA LEU A 211 -21.66 -5.69 0.40
C LEU A 211 -22.62 -6.57 -0.39
N THR A 212 -23.93 -6.27 -0.33
CA THR A 212 -24.95 -7.03 -1.04
C THR A 212 -25.41 -6.35 -2.33
N GLY A 213 -26.01 -7.08 -3.25
CA GLY A 213 -26.59 -6.54 -4.49
C GLY A 213 -26.49 -7.49 -5.68
N PRO A 214 -27.14 -7.13 -6.80
CA PRO A 214 -27.16 -7.99 -7.99
C PRO A 214 -25.78 -8.16 -8.62
N GLY A 215 -25.63 -9.18 -9.47
CA GLY A 215 -24.43 -9.36 -10.28
C GLY A 215 -24.18 -8.13 -11.16
N GLY A 216 -22.92 -7.70 -11.24
CA GLY A 216 -22.56 -6.52 -12.05
C GLY A 216 -22.84 -5.17 -11.39
N SER A 217 -23.33 -5.11 -10.15
CA SER A 217 -23.55 -3.84 -9.42
C SER A 217 -22.24 -3.16 -8.96
N GLY A 218 -21.08 -3.81 -9.09
CA GLY A 218 -19.78 -3.23 -8.75
C GLY A 218 -19.32 -3.48 -7.31
N LYS A 219 -19.89 -4.46 -6.59
CA LYS A 219 -19.50 -4.85 -5.21
C LYS A 219 -18.01 -5.10 -5.06
N THR A 220 -17.44 -5.97 -5.91
CA THR A 220 -16.01 -6.30 -5.92
C THR A 220 -15.17 -5.06 -6.11
N ARG A 221 -15.56 -4.18 -7.04
CA ARG A 221 -14.83 -2.94 -7.31
C ARG A 221 -14.84 -2.00 -6.10
N LEU A 222 -16.01 -1.81 -5.47
CA LEU A 222 -16.16 -0.99 -4.27
C LEU A 222 -15.37 -1.57 -3.09
N ALA A 223 -15.39 -2.91 -2.91
CA ALA A 223 -14.62 -3.58 -1.87
C ALA A 223 -13.10 -3.41 -2.06
N LEU A 224 -12.61 -3.52 -3.30
CA LEU A 224 -11.19 -3.31 -3.62
C LEU A 224 -10.74 -1.88 -3.36
N GLU A 225 -11.58 -0.90 -3.71
CA GLU A 225 -11.27 0.51 -3.44
C GLU A 225 -11.28 0.81 -1.94
N ALA A 226 -12.31 0.34 -1.21
CA ALA A 226 -12.34 0.45 0.25
C ALA A 226 -11.15 -0.23 0.90
N GLY A 227 -10.78 -1.42 0.45
CA GLY A 227 -9.59 -2.12 0.93
C GLY A 227 -8.30 -1.34 0.68
N ALA A 228 -8.16 -0.68 -0.47
CA ALA A 228 -7.00 0.14 -0.79
C ALA A 228 -6.84 1.35 0.15
N GLU A 229 -7.94 2.02 0.47
CA GLU A 229 -7.96 3.14 1.45
C GLU A 229 -7.64 2.65 2.88
N LEU A 230 -8.08 1.42 3.22
CA LEU A 230 -7.91 0.85 4.55
C LEU A 230 -6.53 0.22 4.79
N VAL A 231 -5.68 0.02 3.77
CA VAL A 231 -4.36 -0.66 3.93
C VAL A 231 -3.51 -0.01 5.04
N SER A 232 -3.54 1.32 5.16
CA SER A 232 -2.75 2.05 6.16
C SER A 232 -3.25 1.88 7.61
N LEU A 233 -4.49 1.42 7.80
CA LEU A 233 -5.10 1.25 9.12
C LEU A 233 -4.89 -0.15 9.70
N TYR A 234 -4.60 -1.14 8.85
CA TYR A 234 -4.40 -2.53 9.27
C TYR A 234 -2.93 -2.90 9.25
N LYS A 235 -2.29 -2.93 10.43
CA LYS A 235 -0.85 -3.20 10.59
C LYS A 235 -0.42 -4.54 10.02
N ALA A 236 -1.26 -5.57 10.17
CA ALA A 236 -0.99 -6.90 9.62
C ALA A 236 -1.47 -7.07 8.18
N GLY A 237 -2.10 -6.03 7.60
CA GLY A 237 -2.43 -5.96 6.18
C GLY A 237 -3.89 -6.15 5.82
N VAL A 238 -4.15 -5.97 4.51
CA VAL A 238 -5.46 -6.15 3.87
C VAL A 238 -5.31 -7.20 2.77
N PHE A 239 -6.00 -8.33 2.86
CA PHE A 239 -5.84 -9.44 1.92
C PHE A 239 -7.14 -9.74 1.18
N TRP A 240 -7.03 -9.85 -0.15
CA TRP A 240 -8.13 -10.28 -1.01
C TRP A 240 -8.10 -11.80 -1.22
N VAL A 241 -9.26 -12.42 -1.06
CA VAL A 241 -9.47 -13.85 -1.26
C VAL A 241 -10.62 -14.03 -2.25
N GLY A 242 -10.32 -14.43 -3.48
CA GLY A 242 -11.31 -14.68 -4.53
C GLY A 242 -11.92 -16.07 -4.38
N LEU A 243 -13.22 -16.14 -4.12
CA LEU A 243 -13.94 -17.39 -3.88
C LEU A 243 -14.78 -17.85 -5.09
N ALA A 244 -14.77 -17.08 -6.18
CA ALA A 244 -15.61 -17.34 -7.37
C ALA A 244 -15.40 -18.73 -8.01
N ALA A 245 -14.21 -19.30 -7.90
CA ALA A 245 -13.85 -20.60 -8.46
C ALA A 245 -14.25 -21.78 -7.54
N LEU A 246 -14.52 -21.52 -6.25
CA LEU A 246 -14.84 -22.55 -5.28
C LEU A 246 -16.28 -23.08 -5.47
N ARG A 247 -16.46 -24.37 -5.18
CA ARG A 247 -17.76 -25.04 -5.18
C ARG A 247 -18.04 -25.73 -3.83
N GLU A 248 -16.98 -25.96 -3.05
CA GLU A 248 -17.06 -26.66 -1.77
C GLU A 248 -16.77 -25.68 -0.63
N PRO A 249 -17.72 -25.44 0.28
CA PRO A 249 -17.55 -24.52 1.41
C PRO A 249 -16.38 -24.88 2.33
N SER A 250 -16.06 -26.16 2.48
CA SER A 250 -14.92 -26.65 3.27
C SER A 250 -13.55 -26.12 2.82
N LEU A 251 -13.43 -25.69 1.55
CA LEU A 251 -12.17 -25.16 0.99
C LEU A 251 -11.95 -23.68 1.30
N VAL A 252 -12.94 -22.97 1.85
CA VAL A 252 -12.81 -21.52 2.12
C VAL A 252 -11.71 -21.25 3.13
N MET A 253 -11.68 -21.97 4.24
CA MET A 253 -10.68 -21.77 5.29
C MET A 253 -9.27 -22.11 4.81
N GLU A 254 -9.12 -23.17 4.01
CA GLU A 254 -7.85 -23.55 3.38
C GLU A 254 -7.36 -22.49 2.38
N THR A 255 -8.29 -21.92 1.59
CA THR A 255 -7.98 -20.84 0.63
C THR A 255 -7.49 -19.59 1.35
N ILE A 256 -8.12 -19.21 2.47
CA ILE A 256 -7.68 -18.11 3.33
C ILE A 256 -6.29 -18.43 3.91
N ALA A 257 -6.09 -19.63 4.47
CA ALA A 257 -4.81 -20.06 5.04
C ALA A 257 -3.69 -20.00 3.99
N THR A 258 -3.93 -20.52 2.80
CA THR A 258 -2.98 -20.47 1.68
C THR A 258 -2.66 -19.02 1.28
N THR A 259 -3.68 -18.15 1.20
CA THR A 259 -3.51 -16.73 0.85
C THR A 259 -2.63 -16.00 1.88
N LEU A 260 -2.78 -16.32 3.16
CA LEU A 260 -2.02 -15.72 4.25
C LEU A 260 -0.67 -16.42 4.51
N GLY A 261 -0.41 -17.57 3.88
CA GLY A 261 0.78 -18.39 4.16
C GLY A 261 0.75 -19.06 5.53
N ALA A 262 -0.43 -19.30 6.11
CA ALA A 262 -0.60 -19.95 7.40
C ALA A 262 -0.26 -21.46 7.29
N ARG A 263 0.63 -21.95 8.18
CA ARG A 263 1.09 -23.35 8.18
C ARG A 263 0.56 -24.16 9.38
N ASP A 264 0.41 -23.49 10.53
CA ASP A 264 0.14 -24.13 11.83
C ASP A 264 -1.26 -23.83 12.40
N GLY A 265 -2.21 -23.52 11.54
CA GLY A 265 -3.57 -23.15 11.92
C GLY A 265 -3.88 -21.68 11.63
N LEU A 266 -5.05 -21.44 11.01
CA LEU A 266 -5.42 -20.09 10.54
C LEU A 266 -5.66 -19.13 11.69
N ALA A 267 -6.41 -19.55 12.72
CA ALA A 267 -6.69 -18.72 13.88
C ALA A 267 -5.43 -18.38 14.69
N GLU A 268 -4.50 -19.33 14.85
CA GLU A 268 -3.22 -19.10 15.51
C GLU A 268 -2.32 -18.16 14.69
N HIS A 269 -2.32 -18.32 13.36
CA HIS A 269 -1.57 -17.45 12.47
C HIS A 269 -2.07 -16.01 12.52
N ILE A 270 -3.39 -15.78 12.55
CA ILE A 270 -3.97 -14.44 12.65
C ILE A 270 -3.81 -13.91 14.08
N GLY A 271 -4.20 -14.66 15.11
CA GLY A 271 -4.09 -14.29 16.51
C GLY A 271 -4.72 -12.91 16.82
N GLU A 272 -3.94 -12.04 17.44
CA GLU A 272 -4.33 -10.68 17.80
C GLU A 272 -3.99 -9.61 16.75
N ARG A 273 -3.57 -10.02 15.56
CA ARG A 273 -3.15 -9.09 14.50
C ARG A 273 -4.32 -8.29 13.94
N GLU A 274 -4.10 -6.99 13.75
CA GLU A 274 -5.04 -6.07 13.10
C GLU A 274 -5.04 -6.34 11.58
N MET A 275 -5.98 -7.14 11.10
CA MET A 275 -6.05 -7.61 9.71
C MET A 275 -7.44 -7.43 9.13
N LEU A 276 -7.52 -7.09 7.84
CA LEU A 276 -8.76 -7.07 7.06
C LEU A 276 -8.69 -8.12 5.95
N LEU A 277 -9.68 -9.01 5.88
CA LEU A 277 -9.87 -9.92 4.75
C LEU A 277 -11.01 -9.44 3.86
N LEU A 278 -10.75 -9.28 2.57
CA LEU A 278 -11.75 -9.08 1.53
C LEU A 278 -12.09 -10.43 0.93
N LEU A 279 -13.31 -10.93 1.23
CA LEU A 279 -13.81 -12.20 0.71
C LEU A 279 -14.75 -11.92 -0.46
N ASP A 280 -14.30 -12.23 -1.69
CA ASP A 280 -15.03 -11.87 -2.91
C ASP A 280 -15.83 -13.06 -3.46
N ASN A 281 -17.10 -12.83 -3.81
CA ASN A 281 -18.05 -13.83 -4.33
C ASN A 281 -18.39 -14.94 -3.33
N LEU A 282 -18.65 -14.62 -2.06
CA LEU A 282 -18.97 -15.61 -1.03
C LEU A 282 -20.30 -16.35 -1.29
N GLU A 283 -21.20 -15.81 -2.09
CA GLU A 283 -22.44 -16.48 -2.50
C GLU A 283 -22.23 -17.86 -3.14
N GLN A 284 -21.04 -18.15 -3.64
CA GLN A 284 -20.73 -19.47 -4.22
C GLN A 284 -20.56 -20.58 -3.16
N VAL A 285 -20.20 -20.16 -1.95
CA VAL A 285 -19.83 -21.04 -0.82
C VAL A 285 -20.39 -20.50 0.50
N ILE A 286 -21.63 -20.03 0.48
CA ILE A 286 -22.23 -19.30 1.61
C ILE A 286 -22.37 -20.16 2.87
N GLU A 287 -22.41 -21.48 2.73
CA GLU A 287 -22.43 -22.42 3.85
C GLU A 287 -21.15 -22.36 4.71
N ALA A 288 -20.08 -21.73 4.25
CA ALA A 288 -18.86 -21.47 5.05
C ALA A 288 -19.03 -20.29 6.05
N ALA A 289 -20.15 -19.56 6.02
CA ALA A 289 -20.36 -18.39 6.87
C ALA A 289 -20.25 -18.69 8.38
N PRO A 290 -20.70 -19.85 8.93
CA PRO A 290 -20.47 -20.20 10.33
C PRO A 290 -18.99 -20.33 10.69
N ASP A 291 -18.15 -20.90 9.81
CA ASP A 291 -16.70 -21.06 10.04
C ASP A 291 -16.00 -19.71 10.03
N LEU A 292 -16.40 -18.80 9.13
CA LEU A 292 -15.92 -17.42 9.10
C LEU A 292 -16.29 -16.65 10.37
N SER A 293 -17.52 -16.84 10.86
CA SER A 293 -17.97 -16.25 12.13
C SER A 293 -17.15 -16.77 13.32
N ALA A 294 -16.84 -18.08 13.33
CA ALA A 294 -16.00 -18.68 14.36
C ALA A 294 -14.55 -18.15 14.30
N LEU A 295 -14.00 -17.97 13.10
CA LEU A 295 -12.67 -17.36 12.91
C LEU A 295 -12.63 -15.93 13.44
N VAL A 296 -13.64 -15.11 13.12
CA VAL A 296 -13.76 -13.74 13.62
C VAL A 296 -13.90 -13.74 15.15
N ALA A 297 -14.62 -14.69 15.74
CA ALA A 297 -14.73 -14.81 17.19
C ALA A 297 -13.39 -15.18 17.86
N ALA A 298 -12.58 -16.03 17.23
CA ALA A 298 -11.27 -16.46 17.72
C ALA A 298 -10.19 -15.37 17.58
N CYS A 299 -10.31 -14.46 16.59
CA CYS A 299 -9.31 -13.45 16.27
C CYS A 299 -9.85 -12.04 16.57
N PRO A 300 -9.59 -11.43 17.73
CA PRO A 300 -10.28 -10.23 18.20
C PRO A 300 -10.15 -8.99 17.28
N ASN A 301 -9.04 -8.86 16.57
CA ASN A 301 -8.75 -7.71 15.71
C ASN A 301 -8.91 -8.02 14.20
N LEU A 302 -9.43 -9.21 13.87
CA LEU A 302 -9.77 -9.56 12.49
C LEU A 302 -11.09 -8.91 12.08
N LYS A 303 -11.11 -8.30 10.90
CA LYS A 303 -12.33 -7.83 10.22
C LYS A 303 -12.50 -8.47 8.86
N LEU A 304 -13.74 -8.63 8.43
CA LEU A 304 -14.12 -9.14 7.12
C LEU A 304 -14.90 -8.08 6.36
N LEU A 305 -14.51 -7.82 5.11
CA LEU A 305 -15.30 -7.12 4.12
C LEU A 305 -15.67 -8.12 3.03
N VAL A 306 -16.94 -8.43 2.93
CA VAL A 306 -17.45 -9.53 2.10
C VAL A 306 -18.26 -8.99 0.94
N THR A 307 -18.11 -9.56 -0.26
CA THR A 307 -19.05 -9.34 -1.35
C THR A 307 -19.90 -10.59 -1.55
N SER A 308 -21.20 -10.40 -1.61
CA SER A 308 -22.16 -11.49 -1.81
C SER A 308 -23.43 -10.97 -2.49
N ARG A 309 -24.24 -11.87 -3.06
CA ARG A 309 -25.60 -11.54 -3.54
C ARG A 309 -26.62 -11.56 -2.41
N GLU A 310 -26.31 -12.22 -1.32
CA GLU A 310 -27.18 -12.39 -0.15
C GLU A 310 -26.37 -12.26 1.14
N LEU A 311 -27.06 -12.06 2.26
CA LEU A 311 -26.47 -11.99 3.60
C LEU A 311 -25.93 -13.35 4.05
N LEU A 312 -24.84 -13.32 4.83
CA LEU A 312 -24.27 -14.50 5.48
C LEU A 312 -25.16 -15.01 6.62
N ARG A 313 -25.99 -14.14 7.20
CA ARG A 313 -26.88 -14.41 8.35
C ARG A 313 -26.11 -14.88 9.60
N VAL A 314 -24.98 -14.25 9.86
CA VAL A 314 -24.15 -14.49 11.06
C VAL A 314 -24.27 -13.34 12.06
N GLN A 315 -23.94 -13.63 13.31
CA GLN A 315 -24.01 -12.63 14.38
C GLN A 315 -23.00 -11.51 14.15
N GLY A 316 -23.42 -10.26 14.29
CA GLY A 316 -22.56 -9.07 14.13
C GLY A 316 -22.30 -8.68 12.67
N GLU A 317 -22.98 -9.32 11.71
CA GLU A 317 -22.96 -8.89 10.32
C GLU A 317 -23.66 -7.55 10.15
N VAL A 318 -23.00 -6.65 9.41
CA VAL A 318 -23.54 -5.35 9.00
C VAL A 318 -23.67 -5.32 7.49
N GLU A 319 -24.91 -5.19 7.01
CA GLU A 319 -25.19 -5.11 5.58
C GLU A 319 -24.87 -3.72 5.02
N TYR A 320 -24.36 -3.71 3.80
CA TYR A 320 -24.33 -2.55 2.93
C TYR A 320 -24.86 -2.94 1.54
N PRO A 321 -26.12 -2.58 1.20
CA PRO A 321 -26.66 -2.82 -0.12
C PRO A 321 -26.03 -1.86 -1.12
N VAL A 322 -25.37 -2.41 -2.15
CA VAL A 322 -24.71 -1.62 -3.20
C VAL A 322 -25.73 -1.28 -4.28
N PRO A 323 -26.17 0.01 -4.38
CA PRO A 323 -27.19 0.41 -5.34
C PRO A 323 -26.62 0.40 -6.78
N PRO A 324 -27.46 0.48 -7.81
CA PRO A 324 -27.02 0.89 -9.15
C PRO A 324 -26.32 2.26 -9.12
N LEU A 325 -25.62 2.61 -10.18
CA LEU A 325 -25.02 3.96 -10.30
C LEU A 325 -26.12 5.03 -10.38
N ALA A 326 -25.82 6.23 -9.89
CA ALA A 326 -26.65 7.37 -10.23
C ALA A 326 -26.65 7.60 -11.75
N SER A 327 -27.73 8.14 -12.33
CA SER A 327 -27.82 8.31 -13.77
C SER A 327 -26.66 9.13 -14.36
N SER A 328 -26.21 10.18 -13.67
CA SER A 328 -25.06 10.99 -14.09
C SER A 328 -23.74 10.20 -14.07
N GLU A 329 -23.56 9.32 -13.10
CA GLU A 329 -22.37 8.45 -12.98
C GLU A 329 -22.36 7.35 -14.05
N ALA A 330 -23.53 6.76 -14.35
CA ALA A 330 -23.67 5.77 -15.40
C ALA A 330 -23.36 6.37 -16.79
N VAL A 331 -23.84 7.57 -17.07
CA VAL A 331 -23.49 8.31 -18.29
C VAL A 331 -22.00 8.63 -18.34
N ALA A 332 -21.42 9.14 -17.26
CA ALA A 332 -19.99 9.43 -17.17
C ALA A 332 -19.14 8.18 -17.41
N LEU A 333 -19.51 7.03 -16.80
CA LEU A 333 -18.86 5.75 -17.02
C LEU A 333 -18.93 5.32 -18.48
N PHE A 334 -20.11 5.40 -19.10
CA PHE A 334 -20.29 5.09 -20.52
C PHE A 334 -19.40 5.94 -21.41
N CYS A 335 -19.43 7.27 -21.22
CA CYS A 335 -18.63 8.22 -22.01
C CYS A 335 -17.13 7.97 -21.84
N GLN A 336 -16.66 7.76 -20.62
CA GLN A 336 -15.26 7.46 -20.34
C GLN A 336 -14.79 6.17 -21.04
N ARG A 337 -15.64 5.13 -21.11
CA ARG A 337 -15.29 3.83 -21.72
C ARG A 337 -15.43 3.83 -23.24
N SER A 338 -16.39 4.60 -23.76
CA SER A 338 -16.65 4.66 -25.21
C SER A 338 -15.85 5.74 -25.94
N GLY A 339 -15.46 6.82 -25.23
CA GLY A 339 -14.88 8.04 -25.80
C GLY A 339 -15.92 8.96 -26.47
N LEU A 340 -17.22 8.73 -26.22
CA LEU A 340 -18.31 9.56 -26.75
C LEU A 340 -18.65 10.68 -25.77
N GLU A 341 -19.19 11.77 -26.30
CA GLU A 341 -19.72 12.86 -25.50
C GLU A 341 -21.12 12.50 -24.92
N PRO A 342 -21.50 13.03 -23.76
CA PRO A 342 -22.82 12.80 -23.17
C PRO A 342 -23.96 13.21 -24.09
N SER A 343 -25.00 12.36 -24.19
CA SER A 343 -26.23 12.64 -24.97
C SER A 343 -27.45 12.05 -24.28
N GLU A 344 -28.64 12.49 -24.68
CA GLU A 344 -29.92 11.95 -24.19
C GLU A 344 -30.06 10.46 -24.52
N GLU A 345 -29.57 10.02 -25.67
CA GLU A 345 -29.59 8.59 -26.09
C GLU A 345 -28.71 7.74 -25.17
N ILE A 346 -27.54 8.25 -24.74
CA ILE A 346 -26.67 7.57 -23.78
C ILE A 346 -27.35 7.49 -22.42
N ALA A 347 -28.03 8.56 -21.98
CA ALA A 347 -28.74 8.56 -20.72
C ALA A 347 -29.91 7.54 -20.73
N GLU A 348 -30.67 7.48 -21.83
CA GLU A 348 -31.73 6.50 -22.02
C GLU A 348 -31.16 5.07 -22.05
N LEU A 349 -30.05 4.85 -22.75
CA LEU A 349 -29.37 3.57 -22.81
C LEU A 349 -28.93 3.10 -21.41
N CYS A 350 -28.30 3.96 -20.63
CA CYS A 350 -27.87 3.65 -19.26
C CYS A 350 -29.10 3.31 -18.37
N ALA A 351 -30.19 4.06 -18.48
CA ALA A 351 -31.42 3.79 -17.74
C ALA A 351 -32.04 2.42 -18.11
N ARG A 352 -32.04 2.05 -19.40
CA ARG A 352 -32.49 0.73 -19.88
C ARG A 352 -31.61 -0.43 -19.41
N LEU A 353 -30.38 -0.15 -19.02
CA LEU A 353 -29.43 -1.09 -18.44
C LEU A 353 -29.45 -1.04 -16.89
N ASP A 354 -30.52 -0.47 -16.31
CA ASP A 354 -30.71 -0.29 -14.87
C ASP A 354 -29.54 0.43 -14.18
N ASN A 355 -28.75 1.21 -14.94
CA ASN A 355 -27.52 1.86 -14.48
C ASN A 355 -26.52 0.89 -13.83
N LEU A 356 -26.54 -0.39 -14.20
CA LEU A 356 -25.61 -1.38 -13.69
C LEU A 356 -24.23 -1.20 -14.34
N PRO A 357 -23.15 -1.00 -13.55
CA PRO A 357 -21.82 -0.73 -14.07
C PRO A 357 -21.37 -1.69 -15.16
N LEU A 358 -21.49 -3.00 -14.92
CA LEU A 358 -21.06 -4.01 -15.88
C LEU A 358 -21.85 -3.93 -17.21
N ALA A 359 -23.16 -3.73 -17.12
CA ALA A 359 -24.00 -3.60 -18.31
C ALA A 359 -23.65 -2.34 -19.11
N VAL A 360 -23.41 -1.23 -18.41
CA VAL A 360 -22.97 0.05 -19.00
C VAL A 360 -21.61 -0.09 -19.68
N GLU A 361 -20.62 -0.73 -19.04
CA GLU A 361 -19.31 -0.99 -19.63
C GLU A 361 -19.38 -1.88 -20.87
N LEU A 362 -20.19 -2.95 -20.84
CA LEU A 362 -20.40 -3.82 -21.99
C LEU A 362 -21.07 -3.09 -23.16
N ALA A 363 -22.02 -2.21 -22.89
CA ALA A 363 -22.64 -1.37 -23.91
C ALA A 363 -21.66 -0.33 -24.48
N ALA A 364 -20.87 0.32 -23.62
CA ALA A 364 -19.84 1.26 -24.02
C ALA A 364 -18.77 0.60 -24.93
N ALA A 365 -18.38 -0.63 -24.62
CA ALA A 365 -17.46 -1.39 -25.50
C ALA A 365 -18.05 -1.64 -26.89
N ARG A 366 -19.36 -1.85 -27.00
CA ARG A 366 -20.08 -2.01 -28.29
C ARG A 366 -20.24 -0.70 -29.05
N ALA A 367 -20.17 0.43 -28.38
CA ALA A 367 -20.30 1.76 -29.01
C ALA A 367 -19.18 2.07 -30.00
N ARG A 368 -18.10 1.26 -30.06
CA ARG A 368 -17.09 1.31 -31.11
C ARG A 368 -17.59 0.86 -32.48
N ALA A 369 -18.66 0.05 -32.53
CA ALA A 369 -19.20 -0.55 -33.76
C ALA A 369 -20.65 -0.16 -34.02
N LEU A 370 -21.39 0.27 -33.03
CA LEU A 370 -22.82 0.61 -33.09
C LEU A 370 -23.08 1.96 -32.43
N SER A 371 -23.97 2.77 -32.97
CA SER A 371 -24.36 4.00 -32.26
C SER A 371 -25.19 3.67 -31.00
N PRO A 372 -25.25 4.56 -29.99
CA PRO A 372 -26.10 4.38 -28.82
C PRO A 372 -27.57 4.06 -29.20
N ALA A 373 -28.12 4.74 -30.18
CA ALA A 373 -29.46 4.49 -30.72
C ALA A 373 -29.64 3.06 -31.28
N GLN A 374 -28.63 2.55 -32.00
CA GLN A 374 -28.66 1.17 -32.52
C GLN A 374 -28.54 0.12 -31.39
N ILE A 375 -27.84 0.44 -30.31
CA ILE A 375 -27.78 -0.45 -29.14
C ILE A 375 -29.14 -0.46 -28.44
N LEU A 376 -29.78 0.70 -28.26
CA LEU A 376 -31.11 0.84 -27.68
C LEU A 376 -32.16 0.02 -28.45
N GLU A 377 -32.17 0.12 -29.79
CA GLU A 377 -33.08 -0.63 -30.65
C GLU A 377 -32.93 -2.16 -30.46
N ARG A 378 -31.75 -2.66 -30.15
CA ARG A 378 -31.49 -4.08 -29.92
C ARG A 378 -31.83 -4.57 -28.50
N LEU A 379 -32.07 -3.67 -27.59
CA LEU A 379 -32.51 -3.96 -26.20
C LEU A 379 -34.06 -3.95 -26.08
N SER A 380 -34.73 -3.49 -27.12
CA SER A 380 -36.22 -3.50 -27.26
C SER A 380 -36.65 -4.83 -27.78
#